data_784665fbed8bf59f17ce9a59f6d9963d
#
_entry.id   784665fbed8bf59f17ce9a59f6d9963d
#
_cell.length_a   1.000
_cell.length_b   1.000
_cell.length_c   1.000
_cell.angle_alpha   90.00
_cell.angle_beta   90.00
_cell.angle_gamma   90.00
#
_symmetry.space_group_name_H-M   'P 1'
#
loop_
_entity.id
_entity.type
_entity.pdbx_description
1 polymer ?
#
loop_
_entity_poly.entity_id
_entity_poly.type
_entity_poly.pdbx_seq_one_letter_code
_entity_poly.pdbx_strand_id
1 'polypeptide(L)'
;MKKKKLMDYTAGYRPLIVLGILCSAGEAVLELLLPQVMSDIVDIGIQNGDRDYILMAGLKMVLMALVALALGVGAAVLASKAGMGFGANLRAAEYRQVQRFSFANIEHFSTASLITRLTNDVSSLQMTLMMGMRMLVRAPVMLVTALVMALIISTRLSQVFLVVIPLLVLGVALVLGKVGPFFTSLQKATDDLNLVVQEDLNAIRVVKSFVREDVEKEKFAGRNEKLKSMAEKAFGFVVMFMPLIFLLMGGTIVAVLWIGGNYVYEGSLLSGDLIAFFTYVSEILMSLMMVSMVMMMLTRSIACGRRVMEVLNEEPQITDEKAREALTVEDGSIRFDHVYFRYNPNGQTWNLEDIDLDIPSGATVGILGGTGSAKTTLVSLIPRLYEATRGSVRVGGHDVREYSMKQLRDACAMVLQKNTLFSGTIKENLRWGDAGATEEEMRQACRIACAEEFIEKMPEGYDTYIEQGGTNVSGGQKQRLCIARAILRRPKVLILDDSTSAVDTATDAAIRQGLRSTLPGTTKVIIAQRISSVQDADIIVVLDDGKISGVGSHTELLKTNEIYREVYESQQGGGAIDG
;
A
#
# COMPACT_ATOMS: atom_id res chain seq x y z
N MET A 1 11.23 5.68 -19.98
CA MET A 1 10.00 6.50 -19.84
C MET A 1 10.29 7.76 -19.01
N LYS A 2 9.70 8.96 -19.33
CA LYS A 2 9.84 10.15 -18.46
C LYS A 2 9.25 9.85 -17.08
N LYS A 3 10.05 10.00 -16.02
CA LYS A 3 9.56 9.89 -14.64
C LYS A 3 8.40 10.85 -14.42
N LYS A 4 7.21 10.34 -14.18
CA LYS A 4 6.02 11.15 -13.90
C LYS A 4 6.18 11.83 -12.54
N LYS A 5 5.65 13.06 -12.43
CA LYS A 5 5.58 13.80 -11.17
C LYS A 5 4.20 13.65 -10.56
N LEU A 6 4.09 13.80 -9.25
CA LEU A 6 2.82 13.70 -8.51
C LEU A 6 1.72 14.61 -9.11
N MET A 7 2.10 15.81 -9.55
CA MET A 7 1.19 16.77 -10.19
C MET A 7 0.64 16.34 -11.55
N ASP A 8 1.24 15.35 -12.22
CA ASP A 8 0.73 14.87 -13.51
C ASP A 8 -0.60 14.12 -13.34
N TYR A 9 -0.84 13.58 -12.15
CA TYR A 9 -2.08 12.87 -11.80
C TYR A 9 -3.26 13.80 -11.47
N THR A 10 -3.03 15.12 -11.41
CA THR A 10 -4.10 16.13 -11.37
C THR A 10 -4.67 16.46 -12.76
N ALA A 11 -4.15 15.83 -13.82
CA ALA A 11 -4.64 16.03 -15.18
C ALA A 11 -6.16 15.79 -15.24
N GLY A 12 -6.88 16.68 -15.94
CA GLY A 12 -8.35 16.67 -15.97
C GLY A 12 -9.03 17.48 -14.85
N TYR A 13 -8.34 17.71 -13.72
CA TYR A 13 -8.89 18.50 -12.60
C TYR A 13 -8.22 19.86 -12.43
N ARG A 14 -7.21 20.20 -13.24
CA ARG A 14 -6.48 21.48 -13.16
C ARG A 14 -7.38 22.71 -13.23
N PRO A 15 -8.40 22.79 -14.14
CA PRO A 15 -9.29 23.97 -14.16
C PRO A 15 -10.13 24.07 -12.88
N LEU A 16 -10.55 22.94 -12.29
CA LEU A 16 -11.27 22.94 -11.02
C LEU A 16 -10.36 23.40 -9.86
N ILE A 17 -9.09 23.01 -9.88
CA ILE A 17 -8.10 23.47 -8.89
C ILE A 17 -7.93 24.98 -8.98
N VAL A 18 -7.71 25.53 -10.17
CA VAL A 18 -7.53 26.98 -10.36
C VAL A 18 -8.77 27.75 -9.94
N LEU A 19 -9.95 27.32 -10.40
CA LEU A 19 -11.21 27.97 -10.05
C LEU A 19 -11.50 27.88 -8.53
N GLY A 20 -11.22 26.75 -7.90
CA GLY A 20 -11.37 26.58 -6.45
C GLY A 20 -10.43 27.49 -5.65
N ILE A 21 -9.19 27.67 -6.11
CA ILE A 21 -8.23 28.62 -5.54
C ILE A 21 -8.75 30.06 -5.66
N LEU A 22 -9.24 30.45 -6.84
CA LEU A 22 -9.81 31.78 -7.06
C LEU A 22 -11.05 32.03 -6.19
N CYS A 23 -11.93 31.07 -6.06
CA CYS A 23 -13.09 31.17 -5.18
C CYS A 23 -12.68 31.32 -3.71
N SER A 24 -11.69 30.54 -3.23
CA SER A 24 -11.19 30.63 -1.85
C SER A 24 -10.49 31.96 -1.57
N ALA A 25 -9.73 32.49 -2.53
CA ALA A 25 -9.11 33.82 -2.41
C ALA A 25 -10.17 34.92 -2.40
N GLY A 26 -11.16 34.85 -3.29
CA GLY A 26 -12.27 35.81 -3.33
C GLY A 26 -13.13 35.82 -2.07
N GLU A 27 -13.44 34.64 -1.52
CA GLU A 27 -14.08 34.49 -0.20
C GLU A 27 -13.30 35.25 0.89
N ALA A 28 -11.98 34.97 1.00
CA ALA A 28 -11.12 35.59 2.01
C ALA A 28 -11.05 37.12 1.91
N VAL A 29 -10.96 37.65 0.69
CA VAL A 29 -10.94 39.11 0.47
C VAL A 29 -12.27 39.75 0.84
N LEU A 30 -13.42 39.18 0.41
CA LEU A 30 -14.73 39.70 0.74
C LEU A 30 -15.00 39.69 2.24
N GLU A 31 -14.59 38.64 2.94
CA GLU A 31 -14.73 38.52 4.39
C GLU A 31 -13.97 39.65 5.12
N LEU A 32 -12.79 40.02 4.65
CA LEU A 32 -11.97 41.10 5.22
C LEU A 32 -12.43 42.52 4.83
N LEU A 33 -13.33 42.66 3.86
CA LEU A 33 -13.97 43.94 3.55
C LEU A 33 -15.17 44.25 4.44
N LEU A 34 -15.77 43.23 5.07
CA LEU A 34 -16.93 43.43 5.96
C LEU A 34 -16.64 44.33 7.16
N PRO A 35 -15.52 44.21 7.90
CA PRO A 35 -15.19 45.09 8.99
C PRO A 35 -15.10 46.57 8.59
N GLN A 36 -14.67 46.87 7.37
CA GLN A 36 -14.60 48.23 6.86
C GLN A 36 -16.00 48.83 6.65
N VAL A 37 -16.92 48.06 6.03
CA VAL A 37 -18.32 48.52 5.89
C VAL A 37 -18.97 48.72 7.27
N MET A 38 -18.60 47.87 8.24
CA MET A 38 -19.06 48.02 9.64
C MET A 38 -18.51 49.29 10.26
N SER A 39 -17.24 49.66 10.01
CA SER A 39 -16.64 50.93 10.41
C SER A 39 -17.43 52.10 9.85
N ASP A 40 -17.75 52.09 8.55
CA ASP A 40 -18.55 53.13 7.92
C ASP A 40 -19.96 53.28 8.53
N ILE A 41 -20.60 52.16 8.91
CA ILE A 41 -21.90 52.20 9.61
C ILE A 41 -21.78 52.92 10.94
N VAL A 42 -20.71 52.69 11.71
CA VAL A 42 -20.49 53.31 13.01
C VAL A 42 -20.15 54.79 12.84
N ASP A 43 -19.21 55.13 11.99
CA ASP A 43 -18.63 56.47 11.90
C ASP A 43 -19.48 57.46 11.07
N ILE A 44 -20.20 56.95 10.07
CA ILE A 44 -21.05 57.80 9.21
C ILE A 44 -22.52 57.64 9.63
N GLY A 45 -23.00 56.39 9.72
CA GLY A 45 -24.41 56.12 9.95
C GLY A 45 -24.88 56.47 11.36
N ILE A 46 -24.20 55.92 12.38
CA ILE A 46 -24.62 56.10 13.76
C ILE A 46 -24.28 57.52 14.28
N GLN A 47 -23.08 58.02 14.01
CA GLN A 47 -22.66 59.35 14.49
C GLN A 47 -23.51 60.47 13.87
N ASN A 48 -23.95 60.36 12.61
CA ASN A 48 -24.81 61.35 11.97
C ASN A 48 -26.31 61.04 12.13
N GLY A 49 -26.71 59.91 12.75
CA GLY A 49 -28.10 59.49 12.89
C GLY A 49 -28.79 59.15 11.55
N ASP A 50 -28.01 58.84 10.50
CA ASP A 50 -28.50 58.56 9.16
C ASP A 50 -28.97 57.10 9.04
N ARG A 51 -30.29 56.91 9.24
CA ARG A 51 -30.94 55.58 9.15
C ARG A 51 -30.88 54.97 7.75
N ASP A 52 -30.97 55.78 6.72
CA ASP A 52 -31.01 55.30 5.32
C ASP A 52 -29.63 54.76 4.93
N TYR A 53 -28.56 55.45 5.37
CA TYR A 53 -27.18 54.99 5.19
C TYR A 53 -26.94 53.65 5.93
N ILE A 54 -27.40 53.52 7.18
CA ILE A 54 -27.27 52.28 7.96
C ILE A 54 -27.96 51.12 7.26
N LEU A 55 -29.19 51.33 6.75
CA LEU A 55 -29.93 50.29 6.05
C LEU A 55 -29.25 49.89 4.74
N MET A 56 -28.75 50.88 3.98
CA MET A 56 -28.06 50.61 2.69
C MET A 56 -26.73 49.89 2.89
N ALA A 57 -25.93 50.31 3.86
CA ALA A 57 -24.66 49.67 4.22
C ALA A 57 -24.89 48.26 4.81
N GLY A 58 -25.95 48.10 5.65
CA GLY A 58 -26.36 46.79 6.15
C GLY A 58 -26.77 45.82 5.03
N LEU A 59 -27.56 46.30 4.02
CA LEU A 59 -27.91 45.51 2.85
C LEU A 59 -26.65 45.12 2.04
N LYS A 60 -25.70 46.05 1.87
CA LYS A 60 -24.42 45.80 1.20
C LYS A 60 -23.64 44.70 1.94
N MET A 61 -23.56 44.74 3.28
CA MET A 61 -22.92 43.71 4.09
C MET A 61 -23.56 42.32 3.87
N VAL A 62 -24.91 42.26 3.88
CA VAL A 62 -25.65 41.00 3.64
C VAL A 62 -25.33 40.47 2.23
N LEU A 63 -25.35 41.31 1.20
CA LEU A 63 -25.01 40.89 -0.15
C LEU A 63 -23.56 40.39 -0.25
N MET A 64 -22.61 41.10 0.36
CA MET A 64 -21.21 40.66 0.42
C MET A 64 -21.07 39.32 1.13
N ALA A 65 -21.74 39.12 2.25
CA ALA A 65 -21.76 37.85 2.99
C ALA A 65 -22.36 36.70 2.16
N LEU A 66 -23.44 36.95 1.42
CA LEU A 66 -24.04 35.96 0.51
C LEU A 66 -23.09 35.57 -0.64
N VAL A 67 -22.38 36.55 -1.23
CA VAL A 67 -21.39 36.27 -2.28
C VAL A 67 -20.20 35.50 -1.68
N ALA A 68 -19.70 35.89 -0.51
CA ALA A 68 -18.64 35.16 0.18
C ALA A 68 -19.05 33.71 0.50
N LEU A 69 -20.28 33.51 0.97
CA LEU A 69 -20.84 32.17 1.18
C LEU A 69 -20.87 31.35 -0.12
N ALA A 70 -21.34 31.93 -1.21
CA ALA A 70 -21.39 31.26 -2.52
C ALA A 70 -19.99 30.85 -3.01
N LEU A 71 -19.00 31.77 -2.85
CA LEU A 71 -17.61 31.47 -3.17
C LEU A 71 -17.02 30.38 -2.26
N GLY A 72 -17.30 30.42 -0.95
CA GLY A 72 -16.83 29.42 0.00
C GLY A 72 -17.42 28.01 -0.28
N VAL A 73 -18.73 27.95 -0.57
CA VAL A 73 -19.37 26.69 -0.98
C VAL A 73 -18.78 26.21 -2.31
N GLY A 74 -18.61 27.12 -3.28
CA GLY A 74 -18.00 26.82 -4.58
C GLY A 74 -16.57 26.27 -4.40
N ALA A 75 -15.75 26.94 -3.60
CA ALA A 75 -14.39 26.49 -3.27
C ALA A 75 -14.38 25.09 -2.64
N ALA A 76 -15.29 24.80 -1.71
CA ALA A 76 -15.40 23.51 -1.06
C ALA A 76 -15.80 22.38 -2.02
N VAL A 77 -16.77 22.61 -2.88
CA VAL A 77 -17.23 21.63 -3.89
C VAL A 77 -16.13 21.36 -4.92
N LEU A 78 -15.47 22.40 -5.42
CA LEU A 78 -14.39 22.28 -6.41
C LEU A 78 -13.18 21.57 -5.81
N ALA A 79 -12.78 21.90 -4.57
CA ALA A 79 -11.70 21.25 -3.87
C ALA A 79 -11.99 19.77 -3.61
N SER A 80 -13.23 19.44 -3.20
CA SER A 80 -13.65 18.06 -3.00
C SER A 80 -13.60 17.25 -4.29
N LYS A 81 -14.18 17.75 -5.38
CA LYS A 81 -14.13 17.07 -6.69
C LYS A 81 -12.70 16.87 -7.20
N ALA A 82 -11.86 17.91 -7.09
CA ALA A 82 -10.47 17.83 -7.52
C ALA A 82 -9.65 16.86 -6.65
N GLY A 83 -9.80 16.90 -5.32
CA GLY A 83 -9.11 16.02 -4.39
C GLY A 83 -9.51 14.55 -4.55
N MET A 84 -10.82 14.27 -4.64
CA MET A 84 -11.33 12.91 -4.85
C MET A 84 -10.88 12.34 -6.20
N GLY A 85 -10.97 13.13 -7.27
CA GLY A 85 -10.53 12.72 -8.59
C GLY A 85 -9.02 12.48 -8.69
N PHE A 86 -8.23 13.32 -8.05
CA PHE A 86 -6.78 13.12 -7.92
C PHE A 86 -6.45 11.81 -7.20
N GLY A 87 -7.10 11.53 -6.05
CA GLY A 87 -6.92 10.30 -5.32
C GLY A 87 -7.31 9.06 -6.13
N ALA A 88 -8.41 9.12 -6.88
CA ALA A 88 -8.84 8.05 -7.77
C ALA A 88 -7.81 7.78 -8.88
N ASN A 89 -7.29 8.84 -9.52
CA ASN A 89 -6.25 8.72 -10.55
C ASN A 89 -4.96 8.09 -10.00
N LEU A 90 -4.54 8.48 -8.78
CA LEU A 90 -3.36 7.90 -8.14
C LEU A 90 -3.55 6.42 -7.84
N ARG A 91 -4.66 6.05 -7.20
CA ARG A 91 -4.96 4.63 -6.90
C ARG A 91 -5.01 3.78 -8.16
N ALA A 92 -5.68 4.27 -9.21
CA ALA A 92 -5.75 3.55 -10.48
C ALA A 92 -4.38 3.41 -11.16
N ALA A 93 -3.52 4.43 -11.06
CA ALA A 93 -2.18 4.38 -11.63
C ALA A 93 -1.26 3.45 -10.82
N GLU A 94 -1.30 3.55 -9.49
CA GLU A 94 -0.50 2.72 -8.58
C GLU A 94 -0.91 1.24 -8.68
N TYR A 95 -2.22 0.95 -8.70
CA TYR A 95 -2.71 -0.42 -8.88
C TYR A 95 -2.28 -1.01 -10.23
N ARG A 96 -2.39 -0.23 -11.33
CA ARG A 96 -1.89 -0.67 -12.64
C ARG A 96 -0.39 -0.94 -12.65
N GLN A 97 0.38 -0.15 -11.89
CA GLN A 97 1.82 -0.34 -11.80
C GLN A 97 2.16 -1.61 -11.00
N VAL A 98 1.47 -1.84 -9.87
CA VAL A 98 1.63 -3.06 -9.07
C VAL A 98 1.29 -4.33 -9.87
N GLN A 99 0.25 -4.28 -10.73
CA GLN A 99 -0.10 -5.41 -11.61
C GLN A 99 0.97 -5.72 -12.67
N ARG A 100 1.89 -4.80 -12.93
CA ARG A 100 3.03 -4.99 -13.85
C ARG A 100 4.29 -5.49 -13.15
N PHE A 101 4.31 -5.53 -11.84
CA PHE A 101 5.47 -5.93 -11.06
C PHE A 101 5.79 -7.42 -11.26
N SER A 102 7.08 -7.73 -11.29
CA SER A 102 7.59 -9.08 -11.14
C SER A 102 7.52 -9.51 -9.67
N PHE A 103 7.72 -10.80 -9.41
CA PHE A 103 7.79 -11.30 -8.02
C PHE A 103 8.86 -10.57 -7.21
N ALA A 104 10.04 -10.31 -7.78
CA ALA A 104 11.12 -9.58 -7.12
C ALA A 104 10.72 -8.15 -6.72
N ASN A 105 9.95 -7.42 -7.56
CA ASN A 105 9.43 -6.10 -7.19
C ASN A 105 8.42 -6.21 -6.02
N ILE A 106 7.53 -7.23 -6.02
CA ILE A 106 6.54 -7.43 -4.95
C ILE A 106 7.23 -7.77 -3.62
N GLU A 107 8.28 -8.59 -3.64
CA GLU A 107 9.08 -8.93 -2.46
C GLU A 107 9.79 -7.69 -1.88
N HIS A 108 10.29 -6.81 -2.75
CA HIS A 108 10.94 -5.56 -2.33
C HIS A 108 9.99 -4.65 -1.52
N PHE A 109 8.73 -4.52 -1.93
CA PHE A 109 7.78 -3.61 -1.28
C PHE A 109 7.01 -4.21 -0.11
N SER A 110 6.90 -5.50 0.04
CA SER A 110 5.93 -6.22 0.87
C SER A 110 4.46 -5.87 0.61
N THR A 111 3.57 -6.84 0.75
CA THR A 111 2.12 -6.65 0.49
C THR A 111 1.49 -5.62 1.43
N ALA A 112 1.86 -5.63 2.72
CA ALA A 112 1.34 -4.70 3.72
C ALA A 112 1.73 -3.24 3.39
N SER A 113 2.96 -3.02 2.92
CA SER A 113 3.44 -1.71 2.49
C SER A 113 2.68 -1.20 1.27
N LEU A 114 2.44 -2.06 0.25
CA LEU A 114 1.67 -1.70 -0.94
C LEU A 114 0.21 -1.33 -0.60
N ILE A 115 -0.43 -2.09 0.29
CA ILE A 115 -1.78 -1.76 0.77
C ILE A 115 -1.81 -0.39 1.44
N THR A 116 -0.86 -0.10 2.33
CA THR A 116 -0.77 1.20 3.04
C THR A 116 -0.59 2.36 2.04
N ARG A 117 0.23 2.17 1.01
CA ARG A 117 0.47 3.19 -0.03
C ARG A 117 -0.79 3.46 -0.86
N LEU A 118 -1.48 2.40 -1.33
CA LEU A 118 -2.72 2.49 -2.09
C LEU A 118 -3.90 3.10 -1.29
N THR A 119 -3.90 2.96 0.03
CA THR A 119 -5.00 3.41 0.90
C THR A 119 -4.64 4.68 1.65
N ASN A 120 -3.87 4.57 2.72
CA ASN A 120 -3.60 5.66 3.66
C ASN A 120 -2.77 6.79 3.05
N ASP A 121 -1.71 6.45 2.29
CA ASP A 121 -0.84 7.47 1.70
C ASP A 121 -1.55 8.26 0.61
N VAL A 122 -2.28 7.58 -0.28
CA VAL A 122 -3.10 8.26 -1.31
C VAL A 122 -4.21 9.08 -0.66
N SER A 123 -4.87 8.58 0.39
CA SER A 123 -5.90 9.33 1.13
C SER A 123 -5.32 10.58 1.80
N SER A 124 -4.10 10.49 2.35
CA SER A 124 -3.39 11.63 2.91
C SER A 124 -3.08 12.69 1.85
N LEU A 125 -2.60 12.29 0.67
CA LEU A 125 -2.34 13.19 -0.46
C LEU A 125 -3.63 13.84 -1.00
N GLN A 126 -4.70 13.06 -1.11
CA GLN A 126 -6.02 13.53 -1.49
C GLN A 126 -6.54 14.60 -0.53
N MET A 127 -6.45 14.36 0.78
CA MET A 127 -6.86 15.30 1.82
C MET A 127 -6.00 16.58 1.77
N THR A 128 -4.69 16.42 1.53
CA THR A 128 -3.77 17.54 1.38
C THR A 128 -4.10 18.42 0.19
N LEU A 129 -4.45 17.85 -0.96
CA LEU A 129 -4.88 18.64 -2.09
C LEU A 129 -6.20 19.38 -1.79
N MET A 130 -7.18 18.69 -1.21
CA MET A 130 -8.49 19.24 -0.88
C MET A 130 -8.41 20.38 0.16
N MET A 131 -7.71 20.13 1.27
CA MET A 131 -7.51 21.16 2.32
C MET A 131 -6.51 22.23 1.88
N GLY A 132 -5.48 21.84 1.13
CA GLY A 132 -4.46 22.75 0.61
C GLY A 132 -5.06 23.81 -0.30
N MET A 133 -5.97 23.45 -1.20
CA MET A 133 -6.67 24.43 -2.06
C MET A 133 -7.42 25.50 -1.27
N ARG A 134 -7.89 25.18 -0.07
CA ARG A 134 -8.59 26.12 0.79
C ARG A 134 -7.62 26.84 1.74
N MET A 135 -6.91 26.10 2.59
CA MET A 135 -6.12 26.67 3.68
C MET A 135 -4.80 27.29 3.23
N LEU A 136 -4.07 26.66 2.25
CA LEU A 136 -2.82 27.20 1.72
C LEU A 136 -3.01 28.53 0.98
N VAL A 137 -4.21 28.75 0.43
CA VAL A 137 -4.55 30.00 -0.27
C VAL A 137 -5.17 31.00 0.70
N ARG A 138 -6.13 30.58 1.50
CA ARG A 138 -6.87 31.44 2.41
C ARG A 138 -5.94 32.09 3.44
N ALA A 139 -5.05 31.33 4.10
CA ALA A 139 -4.23 31.87 5.18
C ALA A 139 -3.27 33.00 4.73
N PRO A 140 -2.48 32.85 3.63
CA PRO A 140 -1.67 33.97 3.14
C PRO A 140 -2.50 35.15 2.62
N VAL A 141 -3.62 34.90 1.92
CA VAL A 141 -4.50 35.97 1.42
C VAL A 141 -5.10 36.76 2.59
N MET A 142 -5.62 36.07 3.61
CA MET A 142 -6.13 36.75 4.81
C MET A 142 -5.05 37.55 5.52
N LEU A 143 -3.85 36.97 5.72
CA LEU A 143 -2.74 37.65 6.36
C LEU A 143 -2.35 38.95 5.63
N VAL A 144 -2.16 38.85 4.30
CA VAL A 144 -1.74 40.00 3.49
C VAL A 144 -2.85 41.05 3.42
N THR A 145 -4.09 40.63 3.15
CA THR A 145 -5.22 41.56 3.04
C THR A 145 -5.52 42.23 4.37
N ALA A 146 -5.55 41.49 5.50
CA ALA A 146 -5.76 42.08 6.83
C ALA A 146 -4.65 43.08 7.21
N LEU A 147 -3.38 42.75 6.89
CA LEU A 147 -2.25 43.65 7.13
C LEU A 147 -2.37 44.94 6.28
N VAL A 148 -2.73 44.82 5.00
CA VAL A 148 -2.94 45.95 4.11
C VAL A 148 -4.08 46.84 4.61
N MET A 149 -5.21 46.23 5.01
CA MET A 149 -6.36 46.95 5.52
C MET A 149 -6.03 47.69 6.85
N ALA A 150 -5.30 47.04 7.77
CA ALA A 150 -4.83 47.64 9.00
C ALA A 150 -3.89 48.83 8.75
N LEU A 151 -2.98 48.74 7.74
CA LEU A 151 -2.08 49.82 7.32
C LEU A 151 -2.85 51.03 6.71
N ILE A 152 -3.92 50.74 5.96
CA ILE A 152 -4.80 51.79 5.40
C ILE A 152 -5.51 52.57 6.51
N ILE A 153 -6.01 51.91 7.55
CA ILE A 153 -6.70 52.55 8.69
C ILE A 153 -5.72 53.43 9.47
N SER A 154 -4.60 52.84 9.91
CA SER A 154 -3.63 53.62 10.70
C SER A 154 -2.24 52.99 10.62
N THR A 155 -1.31 53.64 9.94
CA THR A 155 0.11 53.24 9.88
C THR A 155 0.78 53.31 11.28
N ARG A 156 0.37 54.26 12.14
CA ARG A 156 0.91 54.39 13.50
C ARG A 156 0.48 53.21 14.38
N LEU A 157 -0.80 52.84 14.35
CA LEU A 157 -1.31 51.71 15.15
C LEU A 157 -0.78 50.38 14.63
N SER A 158 -0.56 50.25 13.32
CA SER A 158 -0.01 49.05 12.68
C SER A 158 1.45 48.75 13.09
N GLN A 159 2.17 49.66 13.71
CA GLN A 159 3.51 49.42 14.28
C GLN A 159 3.49 48.30 15.34
N VAL A 160 2.34 48.06 15.98
CA VAL A 160 2.16 46.92 16.89
C VAL A 160 2.49 45.58 16.23
N PHE A 161 2.22 45.43 14.95
CA PHE A 161 2.52 44.19 14.21
C PHE A 161 4.01 43.92 14.04
N LEU A 162 4.87 44.95 14.04
CA LEU A 162 6.33 44.78 14.00
C LEU A 162 6.88 44.05 15.23
N VAL A 163 6.15 44.10 16.36
CA VAL A 163 6.51 43.38 17.58
C VAL A 163 5.77 42.04 17.67
N VAL A 164 4.47 42.05 17.40
CA VAL A 164 3.58 40.91 17.66
C VAL A 164 3.83 39.77 16.67
N ILE A 165 4.01 40.08 15.38
CA ILE A 165 4.25 39.03 14.34
C ILE A 165 5.56 38.28 14.60
N PRO A 166 6.72 38.96 14.79
CA PRO A 166 7.96 38.25 15.12
C PRO A 166 7.87 37.45 16.42
N LEU A 167 7.18 37.97 17.44
CA LEU A 167 7.03 37.27 18.71
C LEU A 167 6.17 36.02 18.58
N LEU A 168 5.09 36.07 17.79
CA LEU A 168 4.27 34.89 17.46
C LEU A 168 5.04 33.85 16.63
N VAL A 169 5.73 34.31 15.59
CA VAL A 169 6.54 33.42 14.73
C VAL A 169 7.63 32.71 15.57
N LEU A 170 8.31 33.48 16.44
CA LEU A 170 9.31 32.93 17.35
C LEU A 170 8.66 31.93 18.33
N GLY A 171 7.50 32.25 18.90
CA GLY A 171 6.74 31.39 19.78
C GLY A 171 6.39 30.06 19.09
N VAL A 172 5.81 30.13 17.89
CA VAL A 172 5.47 28.94 17.10
C VAL A 172 6.72 28.12 16.73
N ALA A 173 7.81 28.78 16.33
CA ALA A 173 9.07 28.11 16.00
C ALA A 173 9.69 27.38 17.19
N LEU A 174 9.64 27.99 18.38
CA LEU A 174 10.09 27.36 19.64
C LEU A 174 9.25 26.14 20.01
N VAL A 175 7.93 26.23 19.82
CA VAL A 175 7.03 25.09 20.04
C VAL A 175 7.36 23.95 19.10
N LEU A 176 7.38 24.23 17.79
CA LEU A 176 7.66 23.21 16.79
C LEU A 176 9.03 22.55 17.01
N GLY A 177 10.05 23.35 17.36
CA GLY A 177 11.40 22.86 17.62
C GLY A 177 11.51 21.99 18.87
N LYS A 178 10.82 22.35 19.97
CA LYS A 178 10.86 21.57 21.23
C LYS A 178 9.87 20.42 21.26
N VAL A 179 8.69 20.59 20.69
CA VAL A 179 7.63 19.57 20.72
C VAL A 179 7.87 18.42 19.76
N GLY A 180 8.54 18.70 18.63
CA GLY A 180 8.85 17.68 17.62
C GLY A 180 9.54 16.41 18.16
N PRO A 181 10.62 16.52 18.95
CA PRO A 181 11.30 15.36 19.56
C PRO A 181 10.40 14.55 20.50
N PHE A 182 9.50 15.23 21.27
CA PHE A 182 8.55 14.53 22.15
C PHE A 182 7.52 13.73 21.35
N PHE A 183 6.99 14.29 20.26
CA PHE A 183 6.08 13.54 19.38
C PHE A 183 6.77 12.36 18.68
N THR A 184 8.05 12.49 18.31
CA THR A 184 8.83 11.37 17.79
C THR A 184 9.00 10.26 18.83
N SER A 185 9.25 10.63 20.10
CA SER A 185 9.35 9.67 21.20
C SER A 185 8.01 9.02 21.54
N LEU A 186 6.92 9.79 21.48
CA LEU A 186 5.55 9.29 21.62
C LEU A 186 5.22 8.28 20.52
N GLN A 187 5.56 8.58 19.26
CA GLN A 187 5.35 7.66 18.14
C GLN A 187 6.11 6.35 18.36
N LYS A 188 7.39 6.40 18.76
CA LYS A 188 8.16 5.19 19.08
C LYS A 188 7.54 4.37 20.20
N ALA A 189 7.02 5.04 21.26
CA ALA A 189 6.35 4.32 22.34
C ALA A 189 5.02 3.69 21.89
N THR A 190 4.31 4.33 20.95
CA THR A 190 3.11 3.75 20.30
C THR A 190 3.47 2.54 19.46
N ASP A 191 4.53 2.61 18.67
CA ASP A 191 5.00 1.50 17.83
C ASP A 191 5.46 0.32 18.70
N ASP A 192 6.19 0.58 19.81
CA ASP A 192 6.59 -0.42 20.80
C ASP A 192 5.38 -1.15 21.42
N LEU A 193 4.30 -0.40 21.75
CA LEU A 193 3.07 -0.98 22.29
C LEU A 193 2.35 -1.82 21.24
N ASN A 194 2.20 -1.30 20.03
CA ASN A 194 1.56 -2.01 18.91
C ASN A 194 2.27 -3.33 18.61
N LEU A 195 3.61 -3.34 18.66
CA LEU A 195 4.40 -4.56 18.46
C LEU A 195 4.06 -5.63 19.51
N VAL A 196 3.97 -5.26 20.79
CA VAL A 196 3.60 -6.19 21.88
C VAL A 196 2.20 -6.74 21.66
N VAL A 197 1.23 -5.87 21.34
CA VAL A 197 -0.16 -6.29 21.08
C VAL A 197 -0.23 -7.22 19.86
N GLN A 198 0.50 -6.91 18.79
CA GLN A 198 0.52 -7.75 17.59
C GLN A 198 1.16 -9.12 17.86
N GLU A 199 2.25 -9.16 18.64
CA GLU A 199 2.91 -10.40 19.05
C GLU A 199 1.97 -11.26 19.89
N ASP A 200 1.31 -10.69 20.91
CA ASP A 200 0.37 -11.37 21.80
C ASP A 200 -0.84 -11.93 21.01
N LEU A 201 -1.47 -11.09 20.16
CA LEU A 201 -2.63 -11.53 19.37
C LEU A 201 -2.28 -12.63 18.35
N ASN A 202 -1.11 -12.55 17.72
CA ASN A 202 -0.64 -13.59 16.79
C ASN A 202 -0.35 -14.91 17.54
N ALA A 203 0.17 -14.81 18.75
CA ALA A 203 0.55 -15.94 19.58
C ALA A 203 -0.51 -16.28 20.64
N ILE A 204 -1.73 -15.75 20.59
CA ILE A 204 -2.74 -15.84 21.66
C ILE A 204 -3.05 -17.29 22.07
N ARG A 205 -3.05 -18.22 21.10
CA ARG A 205 -3.25 -19.67 21.38
C ARG A 205 -2.10 -20.24 22.22
N VAL A 206 -0.87 -19.78 21.97
CA VAL A 206 0.31 -20.19 22.75
C VAL A 206 0.22 -19.62 24.16
N VAL A 207 -0.10 -18.32 24.30
CA VAL A 207 -0.28 -17.67 25.59
C VAL A 207 -1.32 -18.41 26.42
N LYS A 208 -2.46 -18.76 25.80
CA LYS A 208 -3.55 -19.51 26.45
C LYS A 208 -3.15 -20.94 26.81
N SER A 209 -2.45 -21.66 25.93
CA SER A 209 -2.05 -23.06 26.17
C SER A 209 -1.00 -23.20 27.27
N PHE A 210 -0.16 -22.17 27.46
CA PHE A 210 0.86 -22.14 28.52
C PHE A 210 0.44 -21.36 29.78
N VAL A 211 -0.81 -20.83 29.82
CA VAL A 211 -1.36 -20.04 30.93
C VAL A 211 -0.42 -18.89 31.31
N ARG A 212 0.00 -18.09 30.32
CA ARG A 212 0.97 -16.99 30.49
C ARG A 212 0.34 -15.61 30.34
N GLU A 213 -0.97 -15.49 30.54
CA GLU A 213 -1.70 -14.22 30.43
C GLU A 213 -1.16 -13.14 31.37
N ASP A 214 -0.72 -13.53 32.57
CA ASP A 214 -0.25 -12.53 33.54
C ASP A 214 1.11 -11.95 33.15
N VAL A 215 1.97 -12.73 32.50
CA VAL A 215 3.26 -12.27 31.95
C VAL A 215 3.02 -11.26 30.81
N GLU A 216 2.09 -11.56 29.89
CA GLU A 216 1.75 -10.64 28.80
C GLU A 216 1.04 -9.37 29.31
N LYS A 217 0.17 -9.46 30.32
CA LYS A 217 -0.42 -8.29 30.99
C LYS A 217 0.64 -7.36 31.60
N GLU A 218 1.65 -7.92 32.28
CA GLU A 218 2.74 -7.14 32.86
C GLU A 218 3.59 -6.48 31.79
N LYS A 219 3.93 -7.20 30.71
CA LYS A 219 4.65 -6.68 29.56
C LYS A 219 3.89 -5.54 28.88
N PHE A 220 2.57 -5.72 28.68
CA PHE A 220 1.68 -4.68 28.15
C PHE A 220 1.63 -3.47 29.09
N ALA A 221 1.41 -3.67 30.41
CA ALA A 221 1.33 -2.59 31.39
C ALA A 221 2.60 -1.73 31.40
N GLY A 222 3.78 -2.35 31.32
CA GLY A 222 5.05 -1.62 31.25
C GLY A 222 5.17 -0.74 29.99
N ARG A 223 4.74 -1.23 28.82
CA ARG A 223 4.74 -0.46 27.56
C ARG A 223 3.68 0.63 27.57
N ASN A 224 2.51 0.34 28.12
CA ASN A 224 1.41 1.31 28.24
C ASN A 224 1.76 2.47 29.17
N GLU A 225 2.43 2.20 30.32
CA GLU A 225 2.89 3.28 31.21
C GLU A 225 3.99 4.14 30.55
N LYS A 226 4.89 3.52 29.78
CA LYS A 226 5.87 4.27 28.96
C LYS A 226 5.17 5.17 27.95
N LEU A 227 4.15 4.65 27.24
CA LEU A 227 3.36 5.43 26.28
C LEU A 227 2.65 6.60 26.97
N LYS A 228 1.98 6.35 28.11
CA LYS A 228 1.33 7.36 28.93
C LYS A 228 2.32 8.46 29.33
N SER A 229 3.48 8.11 29.88
CA SER A 229 4.52 9.08 30.28
C SER A 229 5.01 9.95 29.12
N MET A 230 5.20 9.35 27.92
CA MET A 230 5.59 10.11 26.72
C MET A 230 4.45 11.00 26.21
N ALA A 231 3.20 10.53 26.29
CA ALA A 231 2.02 11.32 25.93
C ALA A 231 1.84 12.52 26.88
N GLU A 232 1.96 12.30 28.18
CA GLU A 232 1.88 13.38 29.19
C GLU A 232 2.93 14.46 28.95
N LYS A 233 4.18 14.08 28.63
CA LYS A 233 5.25 15.03 28.27
C LYS A 233 4.95 15.77 26.97
N ALA A 234 4.55 15.06 25.92
CA ALA A 234 4.28 15.67 24.61
C ALA A 234 3.09 16.64 24.67
N PHE A 235 1.98 16.19 25.23
CA PHE A 235 0.77 17.02 25.33
C PHE A 235 0.88 18.08 26.43
N GLY A 236 1.59 17.81 27.53
CA GLY A 236 1.84 18.77 28.58
C GLY A 236 2.49 20.06 28.08
N PHE A 237 3.48 19.93 27.18
CA PHE A 237 4.08 21.09 26.51
C PHE A 237 3.08 21.84 25.64
N VAL A 238 2.26 21.14 24.85
CA VAL A 238 1.25 21.77 23.98
C VAL A 238 0.20 22.51 24.84
N VAL A 239 -0.30 21.86 25.91
CA VAL A 239 -1.32 22.44 26.80
C VAL A 239 -0.78 23.67 27.54
N MET A 240 0.48 23.65 27.96
CA MET A 240 1.10 24.79 28.61
C MET A 240 1.33 25.98 27.64
N PHE A 241 1.52 25.70 26.38
CA PHE A 241 1.84 26.71 25.36
C PHE A 241 0.59 27.45 24.85
N MET A 242 -0.56 26.76 24.78
CA MET A 242 -1.81 27.37 24.32
C MET A 242 -2.23 28.61 25.13
N PRO A 243 -2.24 28.57 26.47
CA PRO A 243 -2.52 29.78 27.29
C PRO A 243 -1.55 30.92 27.00
N LEU A 244 -0.27 30.63 26.75
CA LEU A 244 0.71 31.67 26.44
C LEU A 244 0.40 32.38 25.11
N ILE A 245 -0.02 31.64 24.09
CA ILE A 245 -0.48 32.22 22.83
C ILE A 245 -1.73 33.08 23.05
N PHE A 246 -2.71 32.58 23.80
CA PHE A 246 -3.91 33.34 24.12
C PHE A 246 -3.60 34.58 24.95
N LEU A 247 -2.65 34.52 25.88
CA LEU A 247 -2.17 35.67 26.62
C LEU A 247 -1.55 36.72 25.69
N LEU A 248 -0.72 36.29 24.74
CA LEU A 248 -0.12 37.17 23.74
C LEU A 248 -1.20 37.81 22.86
N MET A 249 -2.17 37.03 22.39
CA MET A 249 -3.30 37.54 21.60
C MET A 249 -4.12 38.56 22.42
N GLY A 250 -4.53 38.20 23.65
CA GLY A 250 -5.28 39.08 24.52
C GLY A 250 -4.50 40.35 24.89
N GLY A 251 -3.20 40.20 25.18
CA GLY A 251 -2.31 41.34 25.43
C GLY A 251 -2.18 42.28 24.22
N THR A 252 -2.10 41.71 23.00
CA THR A 252 -2.11 42.51 21.77
C THR A 252 -3.41 43.29 21.60
N ILE A 253 -4.55 42.64 21.83
CA ILE A 253 -5.87 43.26 21.78
C ILE A 253 -5.98 44.42 22.76
N VAL A 254 -5.57 44.20 24.02
CA VAL A 254 -5.57 45.25 25.07
C VAL A 254 -4.65 46.40 24.70
N ALA A 255 -3.45 46.13 24.18
CA ALA A 255 -2.53 47.17 23.72
C ALA A 255 -3.10 47.99 22.57
N VAL A 256 -3.74 47.34 21.58
CA VAL A 256 -4.40 48.03 20.45
C VAL A 256 -5.56 48.86 20.92
N LEU A 257 -6.40 48.37 21.83
CA LEU A 257 -7.50 49.14 22.40
C LEU A 257 -7.02 50.32 23.24
N TRP A 258 -5.94 50.15 24.02
CA TRP A 258 -5.36 51.24 24.82
C TRP A 258 -4.75 52.32 23.93
N ILE A 259 -3.90 51.97 22.99
CA ILE A 259 -3.22 52.94 22.09
C ILE A 259 -4.24 53.56 21.12
N GLY A 260 -5.10 52.72 20.49
CA GLY A 260 -6.14 53.17 19.57
C GLY A 260 -7.21 54.02 20.25
N GLY A 261 -7.60 53.67 21.48
CA GLY A 261 -8.53 54.47 22.28
C GLY A 261 -7.99 55.88 22.56
N ASN A 262 -6.71 56.03 22.86
CA ASN A 262 -6.08 57.34 22.97
C ASN A 262 -6.13 58.15 21.64
N TYR A 263 -5.89 57.47 20.50
CA TYR A 263 -6.01 58.12 19.19
C TYR A 263 -7.45 58.54 18.86
N VAL A 264 -8.45 57.76 19.30
CA VAL A 264 -9.87 58.16 19.19
C VAL A 264 -10.17 59.36 20.09
N TYR A 265 -9.66 59.39 21.32
CA TYR A 265 -9.82 60.51 22.23
C TYR A 265 -9.16 61.79 21.69
N GLU A 266 -8.02 61.70 21.06
CA GLU A 266 -7.33 62.80 20.39
C GLU A 266 -8.00 63.23 19.05
N GLY A 267 -9.01 62.52 18.57
CA GLY A 267 -9.69 62.76 17.30
C GLY A 267 -8.87 62.41 16.07
N SER A 268 -7.77 61.66 16.22
CA SER A 268 -6.90 61.23 15.14
C SER A 268 -7.30 59.90 14.52
N LEU A 269 -8.23 59.16 15.09
CA LEU A 269 -8.82 57.91 14.64
C LEU A 269 -10.33 57.92 14.93
N LEU A 270 -11.11 57.31 14.02
CA LEU A 270 -12.55 57.15 14.24
C LEU A 270 -12.85 55.89 15.06
N SER A 271 -14.02 55.88 15.77
CA SER A 271 -14.39 54.75 16.63
C SER A 271 -14.66 53.47 15.83
N GLY A 272 -15.30 53.58 14.67
CA GLY A 272 -15.54 52.46 13.77
C GLY A 272 -14.25 51.88 13.18
N ASP A 273 -13.29 52.74 12.86
CA ASP A 273 -11.96 52.33 12.41
C ASP A 273 -11.22 51.51 13.45
N LEU A 274 -11.33 51.86 14.75
CA LEU A 274 -10.76 51.08 15.83
C LEU A 274 -11.39 49.69 15.95
N ILE A 275 -12.71 49.58 15.77
CA ILE A 275 -13.43 48.29 15.74
C ILE A 275 -12.99 47.43 14.58
N ALA A 276 -12.87 48.02 13.39
CA ALA A 276 -12.37 47.31 12.21
C ALA A 276 -10.91 46.83 12.39
N PHE A 277 -10.06 47.71 12.94
CA PHE A 277 -8.66 47.38 13.23
C PHE A 277 -8.53 46.21 14.22
N PHE A 278 -9.35 46.18 15.27
CA PHE A 278 -9.43 45.07 16.23
C PHE A 278 -9.75 43.74 15.53
N THR A 279 -10.68 43.77 14.56
CA THR A 279 -11.03 42.57 13.77
C THR A 279 -9.84 42.14 12.93
N TYR A 280 -9.13 43.04 12.24
CA TYR A 280 -7.94 42.70 11.45
C TYR A 280 -6.80 42.16 12.31
N VAL A 281 -6.60 42.65 13.55
CA VAL A 281 -5.63 42.05 14.47
C VAL A 281 -5.97 40.60 14.75
N SER A 282 -7.22 40.30 15.04
CA SER A 282 -7.69 38.95 15.34
C SER A 282 -7.47 38.03 14.12
N GLU A 283 -7.77 38.50 12.90
CA GLU A 283 -7.61 37.74 11.68
C GLU A 283 -6.13 37.49 11.32
N ILE A 284 -5.24 38.48 11.54
CA ILE A 284 -3.79 38.30 11.37
C ILE A 284 -3.26 37.20 12.28
N LEU A 285 -3.66 37.22 13.57
CA LEU A 285 -3.24 36.24 14.55
C LEU A 285 -3.74 34.82 14.20
N MET A 286 -5.01 34.71 13.80
CA MET A 286 -5.61 33.44 13.38
C MET A 286 -4.98 32.90 12.09
N SER A 287 -4.69 33.75 11.12
CA SER A 287 -4.04 33.35 9.85
C SER A 287 -2.62 32.79 10.08
N LEU A 288 -1.86 33.37 11.00
CA LEU A 288 -0.54 32.86 11.40
C LEU A 288 -0.61 31.46 12.02
N MET A 289 -1.61 31.21 12.87
CA MET A 289 -1.85 29.87 13.42
C MET A 289 -2.23 28.87 12.32
N MET A 290 -3.07 29.30 11.37
CA MET A 290 -3.46 28.46 10.22
C MET A 290 -2.27 28.09 9.33
N VAL A 291 -1.34 29.02 9.06
CA VAL A 291 -0.09 28.73 8.32
C VAL A 291 0.71 27.64 9.02
N SER A 292 0.80 27.67 10.36
CA SER A 292 1.54 26.65 11.12
C SER A 292 0.93 25.26 10.99
N MET A 293 -0.41 25.13 11.02
CA MET A 293 -1.11 23.86 10.80
C MET A 293 -0.86 23.30 9.39
N VAL A 294 -0.90 24.18 8.39
CA VAL A 294 -0.65 23.82 6.99
C VAL A 294 0.77 23.27 6.81
N MET A 295 1.77 23.86 7.44
CA MET A 295 3.16 23.38 7.37
C MET A 295 3.32 21.96 7.93
N MET A 296 2.66 21.64 9.03
CA MET A 296 2.65 20.27 9.58
C MET A 296 2.01 19.26 8.62
N MET A 297 0.87 19.64 8.02
CA MET A 297 0.17 18.80 7.03
C MET A 297 1.03 18.53 5.80
N LEU A 298 1.72 19.56 5.27
CA LEU A 298 2.60 19.44 4.10
C LEU A 298 3.77 18.48 4.36
N THR A 299 4.39 18.57 5.54
CA THR A 299 5.52 17.69 5.91
C THR A 299 5.12 16.21 5.83
N ARG A 300 3.97 15.86 6.41
CA ARG A 300 3.43 14.49 6.33
C ARG A 300 3.14 14.07 4.89
N SER A 301 2.54 14.97 4.11
CA SER A 301 2.17 14.68 2.72
C SER A 301 3.37 14.47 1.80
N ILE A 302 4.47 15.19 2.02
CA ILE A 302 5.71 14.97 1.27
C ILE A 302 6.23 13.55 1.49
N ALA A 303 6.18 13.05 2.73
CA ALA A 303 6.59 11.68 3.04
C ALA A 303 5.69 10.64 2.34
N CYS A 304 4.36 10.82 2.40
CA CYS A 304 3.40 9.97 1.68
C CYS A 304 3.63 10.02 0.16
N GLY A 305 3.85 11.23 -0.37
CA GLY A 305 4.12 11.43 -1.80
C GLY A 305 5.38 10.72 -2.28
N ARG A 306 6.44 10.71 -1.48
CA ARG A 306 7.68 9.95 -1.79
C ARG A 306 7.39 8.45 -1.90
N ARG A 307 6.67 7.86 -0.94
CA ARG A 307 6.35 6.43 -0.94
C ARG A 307 5.47 6.02 -2.11
N VAL A 308 4.44 6.82 -2.44
CA VAL A 308 3.59 6.57 -3.61
C VAL A 308 4.39 6.68 -4.91
N MET A 309 5.25 7.72 -5.03
CA MET A 309 6.08 7.91 -6.21
C MET A 309 7.18 6.86 -6.36
N GLU A 310 7.64 6.25 -5.28
CA GLU A 310 8.55 5.12 -5.31
C GLU A 310 7.90 3.94 -6.06
N VAL A 311 6.66 3.57 -5.71
CA VAL A 311 5.91 2.51 -6.44
C VAL A 311 5.64 2.89 -7.89
N LEU A 312 5.22 4.13 -8.15
CA LEU A 312 4.88 4.59 -9.50
C LEU A 312 6.08 4.69 -10.45
N ASN A 313 7.28 4.91 -9.92
CA ASN A 313 8.52 5.01 -10.67
C ASN A 313 9.35 3.72 -10.66
N GLU A 314 8.91 2.69 -9.93
CA GLU A 314 9.57 1.39 -9.93
C GLU A 314 9.40 0.74 -11.30
N GLU A 315 10.50 0.29 -11.88
CA GLU A 315 10.49 -0.39 -13.16
C GLU A 315 10.33 -1.90 -12.96
N PRO A 316 9.38 -2.55 -13.66
CA PRO A 316 9.28 -4.00 -13.64
C PRO A 316 10.61 -4.64 -14.07
N GLN A 317 11.15 -5.56 -13.27
CA GLN A 317 12.41 -6.21 -13.61
C GLN A 317 12.27 -7.15 -14.82
N ILE A 318 11.06 -7.69 -15.03
CA ILE A 318 10.75 -8.58 -16.14
C ILE A 318 9.78 -7.86 -17.08
N THR A 319 10.16 -7.75 -18.35
CA THR A 319 9.37 -7.08 -19.40
C THR A 319 9.31 -7.92 -20.66
N ASP A 320 8.36 -7.61 -21.53
CA ASP A 320 8.19 -8.30 -22.82
C ASP A 320 8.99 -7.63 -23.96
N GLU A 321 10.00 -6.79 -23.64
CA GLU A 321 10.77 -6.05 -24.67
C GLU A 321 11.50 -6.95 -25.68
N LYS A 322 11.87 -8.17 -25.28
CA LYS A 322 12.53 -9.17 -26.14
C LYS A 322 11.56 -10.19 -26.72
N ALA A 323 10.28 -10.07 -26.40
CA ALA A 323 9.26 -11.03 -26.83
C ALA A 323 9.03 -10.93 -28.35
N ARG A 324 8.84 -12.07 -28.98
CA ARG A 324 8.44 -12.21 -30.38
C ARG A 324 6.94 -12.50 -30.43
N GLU A 325 6.15 -11.58 -30.96
CA GLU A 325 4.68 -11.67 -30.95
C GLU A 325 4.10 -12.95 -31.59
N ALA A 326 4.77 -13.52 -32.58
CA ALA A 326 4.30 -14.71 -33.28
C ALA A 326 4.79 -16.03 -32.66
N LEU A 327 5.61 -15.99 -31.60
CA LEU A 327 6.20 -17.20 -31.03
C LEU A 327 5.21 -17.87 -30.07
N THR A 328 4.94 -19.15 -30.27
CA THR A 328 4.12 -19.99 -29.38
C THR A 328 4.94 -21.15 -28.83
N VAL A 329 4.60 -21.61 -27.62
CA VAL A 329 5.24 -22.78 -27.02
C VAL A 329 4.70 -24.03 -27.70
N GLU A 330 5.50 -24.68 -28.53
CA GLU A 330 5.07 -25.83 -29.33
C GLU A 330 4.95 -27.11 -28.50
N ASP A 331 5.94 -27.37 -27.65
CA ASP A 331 6.00 -28.55 -26.80
C ASP A 331 6.44 -28.23 -25.37
N GLY A 332 6.50 -29.25 -24.51
CA GLY A 332 6.84 -29.12 -23.10
C GLY A 332 8.31 -29.40 -22.78
N SER A 333 9.22 -29.42 -23.77
CA SER A 333 10.65 -29.61 -23.50
C SER A 333 11.23 -28.45 -22.70
N ILE A 334 12.14 -28.72 -21.74
CA ILE A 334 12.76 -27.72 -20.90
C ILE A 334 14.26 -27.94 -20.89
N ARG A 335 15.05 -26.92 -21.18
CA ARG A 335 16.50 -26.94 -21.10
C ARG A 335 17.02 -25.81 -20.22
N PHE A 336 17.77 -26.17 -19.20
CA PHE A 336 18.63 -25.27 -18.46
C PHE A 336 20.04 -25.39 -18.99
N ASP A 337 20.62 -24.30 -19.45
CA ASP A 337 21.94 -24.25 -20.11
C ASP A 337 22.87 -23.37 -19.25
N HIS A 338 23.67 -24.04 -18.42
CA HIS A 338 24.62 -23.43 -17.48
C HIS A 338 24.01 -22.27 -16.68
N VAL A 339 22.86 -22.52 -16.00
CA VAL A 339 22.06 -21.48 -15.32
C VAL A 339 22.63 -21.19 -13.95
N TYR A 340 22.85 -19.88 -13.70
CA TYR A 340 23.15 -19.30 -12.39
C TYR A 340 22.04 -18.33 -12.01
N PHE A 341 21.63 -18.37 -10.75
CA PHE A 341 20.62 -17.46 -10.22
C PHE A 341 20.92 -17.00 -8.81
N ARG A 342 20.59 -15.74 -8.49
CA ARG A 342 20.59 -15.17 -7.13
C ARG A 342 19.49 -14.13 -6.99
N TYR A 343 18.82 -14.12 -5.83
CA TYR A 343 17.77 -13.13 -5.52
C TYR A 343 18.33 -11.73 -5.34
N ASN A 344 19.48 -11.60 -4.69
CA ASN A 344 20.15 -10.31 -4.51
C ASN A 344 21.23 -10.12 -5.61
N PRO A 345 21.05 -9.20 -6.56
CA PRO A 345 22.02 -8.95 -7.63
C PRO A 345 23.43 -8.62 -7.10
N ASN A 346 23.53 -8.03 -5.92
CA ASN A 346 24.80 -7.65 -5.28
C ASN A 346 25.32 -8.71 -4.29
N GLY A 347 24.61 -9.83 -4.09
CA GLY A 347 25.00 -10.92 -3.22
C GLY A 347 26.26 -11.64 -3.72
N GLN A 348 27.03 -12.23 -2.82
CA GLN A 348 28.23 -13.02 -3.18
C GLN A 348 27.89 -14.50 -3.42
N THR A 349 26.79 -15.01 -2.86
CA THR A 349 26.38 -16.40 -2.94
C THR A 349 25.36 -16.62 -4.05
N TRP A 350 25.48 -17.74 -4.75
CA TRP A 350 24.50 -18.20 -5.72
C TRP A 350 23.41 -19.02 -5.03
N ASN A 351 22.16 -18.83 -5.43
CA ASN A 351 21.04 -19.71 -5.03
C ASN A 351 20.92 -20.92 -5.95
N LEU A 352 21.30 -20.75 -7.23
CA LEU A 352 21.50 -21.83 -8.18
C LEU A 352 22.84 -21.60 -8.86
N GLU A 353 23.65 -22.66 -8.96
CA GLU A 353 25.00 -22.59 -9.51
C GLU A 353 25.22 -23.69 -10.53
N ASP A 354 25.50 -23.28 -11.77
CA ASP A 354 25.83 -24.13 -12.91
C ASP A 354 24.81 -25.26 -13.16
N ILE A 355 23.53 -24.89 -13.23
CA ILE A 355 22.48 -25.85 -13.53
C ILE A 355 22.47 -26.17 -15.04
N ASP A 356 22.84 -27.40 -15.35
CA ASP A 356 22.75 -27.95 -16.71
C ASP A 356 21.82 -29.17 -16.68
N LEU A 357 20.61 -29.03 -17.30
CA LEU A 357 19.55 -30.03 -17.22
C LEU A 357 18.70 -30.02 -18.48
N ASP A 358 18.47 -31.22 -19.06
CA ASP A 358 17.59 -31.41 -20.21
C ASP A 358 16.39 -32.27 -19.80
N ILE A 359 15.19 -31.79 -20.07
CA ILE A 359 13.91 -32.44 -19.76
C ILE A 359 13.13 -32.61 -21.07
N PRO A 360 12.96 -33.84 -21.55
CA PRO A 360 12.16 -34.10 -22.76
C PRO A 360 10.69 -33.74 -22.60
N SER A 361 10.04 -33.35 -23.69
CA SER A 361 8.61 -33.09 -23.71
C SER A 361 7.80 -34.33 -23.32
N GLY A 362 6.81 -34.14 -22.44
CA GLY A 362 5.93 -35.18 -21.90
C GLY A 362 6.50 -35.97 -20.72
N ALA A 363 7.79 -35.81 -20.39
CA ALA A 363 8.41 -36.49 -19.25
C ALA A 363 7.83 -36.08 -17.92
N THR A 364 7.85 -36.98 -16.96
CA THR A 364 7.59 -36.69 -15.53
C THR A 364 8.91 -36.59 -14.83
N VAL A 365 9.19 -35.43 -14.24
CA VAL A 365 10.44 -35.13 -13.53
C VAL A 365 10.15 -34.93 -12.06
N GLY A 366 10.86 -35.68 -11.22
CA GLY A 366 10.85 -35.50 -9.77
C GLY A 366 12.06 -34.65 -9.34
N ILE A 367 11.83 -33.62 -8.51
CA ILE A 367 12.91 -32.82 -7.93
C ILE A 367 12.95 -33.05 -6.42
N LEU A 368 14.08 -33.55 -5.93
CA LEU A 368 14.35 -33.84 -4.52
C LEU A 368 15.50 -33.00 -4.02
N GLY A 369 15.58 -32.82 -2.72
CA GLY A 369 16.67 -32.15 -2.02
C GLY A 369 16.24 -31.63 -0.65
N GLY A 370 17.19 -31.26 0.18
CA GLY A 370 16.95 -30.74 1.53
C GLY A 370 16.15 -29.42 1.54
N THR A 371 15.70 -29.01 2.70
CA THR A 371 15.11 -27.68 2.87
C THR A 371 16.16 -26.61 2.57
N GLY A 372 15.82 -25.64 1.72
CA GLY A 372 16.75 -24.60 1.30
C GLY A 372 17.61 -24.93 0.08
N SER A 373 17.54 -26.13 -0.51
CA SER A 373 18.30 -26.54 -1.70
C SER A 373 17.90 -25.85 -3.01
N ALA A 374 17.07 -24.81 -2.96
CA ALA A 374 16.62 -23.99 -4.09
C ALA A 374 15.71 -24.68 -5.14
N LYS A 375 14.96 -25.72 -4.76
CA LYS A 375 14.00 -26.42 -5.64
C LYS A 375 12.94 -25.49 -6.25
N THR A 376 12.22 -24.75 -5.39
CA THR A 376 11.22 -23.76 -5.81
C THR A 376 11.84 -22.68 -6.71
N THR A 377 13.07 -22.27 -6.42
CA THR A 377 13.81 -21.30 -7.24
C THR A 377 14.03 -21.83 -8.64
N LEU A 378 14.48 -23.08 -8.78
CA LEU A 378 14.72 -23.70 -10.07
C LEU A 378 13.46 -23.72 -10.94
N VAL A 379 12.34 -24.22 -10.40
CA VAL A 379 11.10 -24.31 -11.19
C VAL A 379 10.47 -22.97 -11.48
N SER A 380 10.73 -21.94 -10.64
CA SER A 380 10.22 -20.58 -10.85
C SER A 380 10.83 -19.87 -12.07
N LEU A 381 11.97 -20.36 -12.57
CA LEU A 381 12.60 -19.85 -13.78
C LEU A 381 11.88 -20.32 -15.07
N ILE A 382 11.19 -21.48 -15.02
CA ILE A 382 10.48 -22.06 -16.19
C ILE A 382 9.35 -21.13 -16.67
N PRO A 383 8.37 -20.70 -15.81
CA PRO A 383 7.32 -19.77 -16.21
C PRO A 383 7.79 -18.30 -16.15
N ARG A 384 9.10 -18.07 -16.06
CA ARG A 384 9.72 -16.74 -15.98
C ARG A 384 9.11 -15.89 -14.86
N LEU A 385 8.95 -16.45 -13.63
CA LEU A 385 8.61 -15.67 -12.42
C LEU A 385 9.84 -14.90 -11.95
N TYR A 386 11.02 -15.47 -12.17
CA TYR A 386 12.34 -14.84 -12.07
C TYR A 386 13.12 -15.12 -13.35
N GLU A 387 14.19 -14.38 -13.61
CA GLU A 387 15.09 -14.59 -14.75
C GLU A 387 16.47 -15.08 -14.28
N ALA A 388 17.05 -15.99 -15.03
CA ALA A 388 18.42 -16.45 -14.80
C ALA A 388 19.39 -15.27 -14.80
N THR A 389 20.30 -15.23 -13.80
CA THR A 389 21.36 -14.20 -13.73
C THR A 389 22.41 -14.43 -14.81
N ARG A 390 22.74 -15.71 -15.08
CA ARG A 390 23.61 -16.14 -16.19
C ARG A 390 23.06 -17.44 -16.79
N GLY A 391 23.45 -17.75 -18.01
CA GLY A 391 22.92 -18.89 -18.76
C GLY A 391 21.59 -18.62 -19.41
N SER A 392 20.91 -19.68 -19.85
CA SER A 392 19.60 -19.58 -20.48
C SER A 392 18.66 -20.71 -20.04
N VAL A 393 17.37 -20.37 -19.90
CA VAL A 393 16.29 -21.35 -19.72
C VAL A 393 15.46 -21.35 -20.98
N ARG A 394 15.24 -22.54 -21.56
CA ARG A 394 14.46 -22.72 -22.77
C ARG A 394 13.26 -23.60 -22.51
N VAL A 395 12.13 -23.27 -23.13
CA VAL A 395 10.90 -24.07 -23.13
C VAL A 395 10.43 -24.21 -24.57
N GLY A 396 10.12 -25.42 -25.03
CA GLY A 396 9.76 -25.67 -26.41
C GLY A 396 10.86 -25.22 -27.42
N GLY A 397 12.13 -25.39 -27.03
CA GLY A 397 13.30 -25.06 -27.86
C GLY A 397 13.72 -23.58 -27.86
N HIS A 398 12.92 -22.65 -27.35
CA HIS A 398 13.20 -21.22 -27.35
C HIS A 398 13.47 -20.68 -25.93
N ASP A 399 14.31 -19.64 -25.85
CA ASP A 399 14.59 -18.97 -24.56
C ASP A 399 13.29 -18.34 -23.98
N VAL A 400 13.06 -18.53 -22.69
CA VAL A 400 11.86 -17.99 -22.00
C VAL A 400 11.71 -16.48 -22.16
N ARG A 401 12.81 -15.75 -22.43
CA ARG A 401 12.82 -14.29 -22.67
C ARG A 401 12.30 -13.89 -24.05
N GLU A 402 12.24 -14.84 -25.01
CA GLU A 402 11.72 -14.60 -26.36
C GLU A 402 10.19 -14.69 -26.43
N TYR A 403 9.55 -15.31 -25.44
CA TYR A 403 8.09 -15.35 -25.32
C TYR A 403 7.57 -14.11 -24.61
N SER A 404 6.34 -13.68 -24.94
CA SER A 404 5.62 -12.80 -24.03
C SER A 404 5.26 -13.57 -22.74
N MET A 405 5.18 -12.86 -21.62
CA MET A 405 4.77 -13.46 -20.34
C MET A 405 3.43 -14.19 -20.45
N LYS A 406 2.52 -13.66 -21.27
CA LYS A 406 1.22 -14.28 -21.50
C LYS A 406 1.38 -15.63 -22.23
N GLN A 407 2.08 -15.67 -23.35
CA GLN A 407 2.28 -16.90 -24.14
C GLN A 407 2.97 -18.00 -23.33
N LEU A 408 4.05 -17.66 -22.63
CA LEU A 408 4.78 -18.61 -21.81
C LEU A 408 3.93 -19.14 -20.64
N ARG A 409 3.25 -18.25 -19.91
CA ARG A 409 2.42 -18.62 -18.75
C ARG A 409 1.07 -19.23 -19.13
N ASP A 410 0.63 -19.07 -20.37
CA ASP A 410 -0.50 -19.83 -20.92
C ASP A 410 -0.11 -21.29 -21.16
N ALA A 411 1.14 -21.55 -21.54
CA ALA A 411 1.67 -22.90 -21.73
C ALA A 411 2.21 -23.57 -20.46
N CYS A 412 2.54 -22.80 -19.42
CA CYS A 412 3.08 -23.29 -18.15
C CYS A 412 2.10 -23.04 -17.01
N ALA A 413 1.57 -24.10 -16.40
CA ALA A 413 0.78 -23.98 -15.16
C ALA A 413 1.64 -24.37 -13.95
N MET A 414 1.54 -23.59 -12.88
CA MET A 414 2.27 -23.84 -11.64
C MET A 414 1.31 -23.84 -10.44
N VAL A 415 1.36 -24.90 -9.66
CA VAL A 415 0.75 -24.98 -8.33
C VAL A 415 1.84 -24.66 -7.31
N LEU A 416 1.70 -23.52 -6.64
CA LEU A 416 2.69 -23.02 -5.69
C LEU A 416 2.60 -23.77 -4.36
N GLN A 417 3.68 -23.84 -3.61
CA GLN A 417 3.74 -24.42 -2.27
C GLN A 417 2.66 -23.81 -1.35
N LYS A 418 2.51 -22.48 -1.36
CA LYS A 418 1.42 -21.79 -0.64
C LYS A 418 0.18 -21.69 -1.52
N ASN A 419 -0.70 -22.67 -1.36
CA ASN A 419 -1.95 -22.73 -2.11
C ASN A 419 -2.91 -21.62 -1.68
N THR A 420 -3.35 -20.81 -2.64
CA THR A 420 -4.25 -19.67 -2.41
C THR A 420 -5.51 -19.80 -3.24
N LEU A 421 -6.67 -19.71 -2.56
CA LEU A 421 -7.98 -19.58 -3.19
C LEU A 421 -8.49 -18.16 -3.00
N PHE A 422 -9.24 -17.67 -3.98
CA PHE A 422 -9.88 -16.37 -3.93
C PHE A 422 -11.29 -16.47 -3.35
N SER A 423 -11.77 -15.38 -2.77
CA SER A 423 -13.18 -15.28 -2.36
C SER A 423 -14.07 -15.43 -3.57
N GLY A 424 -15.09 -16.28 -3.47
CA GLY A 424 -15.99 -16.62 -4.56
C GLY A 424 -16.35 -18.11 -4.54
N THR A 425 -17.10 -18.59 -5.51
CA THR A 425 -17.50 -19.99 -5.59
C THR A 425 -16.33 -20.90 -6.02
N ILE A 426 -16.46 -22.21 -5.80
CA ILE A 426 -15.50 -23.20 -6.33
C ILE A 426 -15.43 -23.06 -7.85
N LYS A 427 -16.54 -22.89 -8.57
CA LYS A 427 -16.58 -22.66 -10.02
C LYS A 427 -15.75 -21.45 -10.43
N GLU A 428 -15.90 -20.32 -9.73
CA GLU A 428 -15.13 -19.10 -10.00
C GLU A 428 -13.64 -19.32 -9.77
N ASN A 429 -13.27 -20.06 -8.73
CA ASN A 429 -11.87 -20.41 -8.48
C ASN A 429 -11.29 -21.32 -9.56
N LEU A 430 -12.06 -22.27 -10.07
CA LEU A 430 -11.63 -23.15 -11.17
C LEU A 430 -11.47 -22.40 -12.50
N ARG A 431 -12.35 -21.42 -12.78
CA ARG A 431 -12.29 -20.56 -13.98
C ARG A 431 -11.04 -19.70 -14.07
N TRP A 432 -10.25 -19.57 -13.01
CA TRP A 432 -8.92 -18.98 -13.11
C TRP A 432 -7.96 -19.82 -13.97
N GLY A 433 -8.20 -21.12 -14.10
CA GLY A 433 -7.48 -21.99 -15.03
C GLY A 433 -7.89 -21.72 -16.47
N ASP A 434 -9.21 -21.75 -16.75
CA ASP A 434 -9.81 -21.42 -18.03
C ASP A 434 -11.18 -20.76 -17.81
N ALA A 435 -11.28 -19.50 -18.21
CA ALA A 435 -12.51 -18.71 -18.06
C ALA A 435 -13.70 -19.26 -18.85
N GLY A 436 -13.42 -20.00 -19.95
CA GLY A 436 -14.41 -20.63 -20.82
C GLY A 436 -14.74 -22.08 -20.45
N ALA A 437 -14.13 -22.63 -19.38
CA ALA A 437 -14.32 -24.03 -19.01
C ALA A 437 -15.80 -24.36 -18.74
N THR A 438 -16.25 -25.43 -19.38
CA THR A 438 -17.57 -26.01 -19.18
C THR A 438 -17.63 -26.73 -17.81
N GLU A 439 -18.85 -26.98 -17.33
CA GLU A 439 -19.03 -27.69 -16.07
C GLU A 439 -18.46 -29.11 -16.12
N GLU A 440 -18.56 -29.79 -17.27
CA GLU A 440 -18.00 -31.13 -17.43
C GLU A 440 -16.47 -31.12 -17.40
N GLU A 441 -15.83 -30.14 -18.03
CA GLU A 441 -14.36 -29.98 -17.97
C GLU A 441 -13.90 -29.69 -16.53
N MET A 442 -14.65 -28.86 -15.77
CA MET A 442 -14.36 -28.61 -14.37
C MET A 442 -14.49 -29.89 -13.53
N ARG A 443 -15.54 -30.69 -13.76
CA ARG A 443 -15.73 -31.99 -13.10
C ARG A 443 -14.59 -32.94 -13.44
N GLN A 444 -14.22 -33.05 -14.72
CA GLN A 444 -13.11 -33.90 -15.14
C GLN A 444 -11.79 -33.48 -14.46
N ALA A 445 -11.47 -32.19 -14.42
CA ALA A 445 -10.28 -31.71 -13.74
C ALA A 445 -10.33 -32.00 -12.22
N CYS A 446 -11.48 -31.87 -11.60
CA CYS A 446 -11.69 -32.22 -10.19
C CYS A 446 -11.59 -33.71 -9.91
N ARG A 447 -12.02 -34.60 -10.84
CA ARG A 447 -11.81 -36.05 -10.74
C ARG A 447 -10.34 -36.39 -10.74
N ILE A 448 -9.57 -35.82 -11.67
CA ILE A 448 -8.12 -36.03 -11.78
C ILE A 448 -7.40 -35.56 -10.52
N ALA A 449 -7.82 -34.40 -9.97
CA ALA A 449 -7.27 -33.84 -8.76
C ALA A 449 -7.85 -34.48 -7.45
N CYS A 450 -8.67 -35.51 -7.56
CA CYS A 450 -9.40 -36.15 -6.46
C CYS A 450 -10.22 -35.14 -5.62
N ALA A 451 -10.75 -34.10 -6.25
CA ALA A 451 -11.49 -33.02 -5.59
C ALA A 451 -13.02 -33.25 -5.64
N GLU A 452 -13.54 -33.95 -6.64
CA GLU A 452 -14.98 -34.09 -6.87
C GLU A 452 -15.70 -34.71 -5.67
N GLU A 453 -15.15 -35.74 -5.05
CA GLU A 453 -15.75 -36.44 -3.91
C GLU A 453 -16.10 -35.51 -2.73
N PHE A 454 -15.22 -34.60 -2.37
CA PHE A 454 -15.52 -33.68 -1.27
C PHE A 454 -16.39 -32.52 -1.71
N ILE A 455 -16.32 -32.08 -2.98
CA ILE A 455 -17.19 -31.02 -3.52
C ILE A 455 -18.65 -31.49 -3.52
N GLU A 456 -18.91 -32.74 -3.94
CA GLU A 456 -20.27 -33.31 -3.96
C GLU A 456 -20.86 -33.52 -2.54
N LYS A 457 -20.02 -33.63 -1.52
CA LYS A 457 -20.45 -33.69 -0.10
C LYS A 457 -20.77 -32.31 0.47
N MET A 458 -20.39 -31.21 -0.22
CA MET A 458 -20.74 -29.87 0.24
C MET A 458 -22.18 -29.52 -0.13
N PRO A 459 -22.91 -28.77 0.72
CA PRO A 459 -24.34 -28.49 0.51
C PRO A 459 -24.68 -27.85 -0.85
N GLU A 460 -23.80 -26.97 -1.33
CA GLU A 460 -23.97 -26.22 -2.59
C GLU A 460 -23.07 -26.76 -3.72
N GLY A 461 -22.33 -27.88 -3.47
CA GLY A 461 -21.44 -28.49 -4.45
C GLY A 461 -20.43 -27.48 -5.04
N TYR A 462 -20.39 -27.36 -6.37
CA TYR A 462 -19.51 -26.44 -7.08
C TYR A 462 -19.83 -24.95 -6.87
N ASP A 463 -21.03 -24.61 -6.39
CA ASP A 463 -21.45 -23.25 -6.08
C ASP A 463 -21.12 -22.87 -4.61
N THR A 464 -20.53 -23.77 -3.85
CA THR A 464 -20.04 -23.51 -2.48
C THR A 464 -19.09 -22.33 -2.48
N TYR A 465 -19.38 -21.35 -1.60
CA TYR A 465 -18.56 -20.14 -1.47
C TYR A 465 -17.27 -20.43 -0.69
N ILE A 466 -16.15 -20.02 -1.25
CA ILE A 466 -14.82 -20.07 -0.63
C ILE A 466 -14.51 -18.71 -0.04
N GLU A 467 -14.16 -18.66 1.24
CA GLU A 467 -13.71 -17.45 1.92
C GLU A 467 -12.30 -17.02 1.47
N GLN A 468 -11.93 -15.78 1.78
CA GLN A 468 -10.63 -15.23 1.44
C GLN A 468 -9.47 -16.12 1.92
N GLY A 469 -8.63 -16.55 0.98
CA GLY A 469 -7.52 -17.46 1.24
C GLY A 469 -7.95 -18.92 1.52
N GLY A 470 -9.24 -19.25 1.36
CA GLY A 470 -9.77 -20.60 1.57
C GLY A 470 -9.79 -21.03 3.04
N THR A 471 -10.14 -20.13 3.96
CA THR A 471 -10.13 -20.40 5.40
C THR A 471 -11.18 -21.43 5.82
N ASN A 472 -12.23 -21.59 5.04
CA ASN A 472 -13.33 -22.54 5.25
C ASN A 472 -13.13 -23.92 4.58
N VAL A 473 -11.96 -24.19 4.01
CA VAL A 473 -11.60 -25.51 3.45
C VAL A 473 -10.29 -26.02 4.03
N SER A 474 -10.14 -27.36 4.13
CA SER A 474 -8.92 -27.97 4.65
C SER A 474 -7.71 -27.75 3.73
N GLY A 475 -6.48 -27.89 4.26
CA GLY A 475 -5.25 -27.76 3.47
C GLY A 475 -5.23 -28.68 2.25
N GLY A 476 -5.59 -29.95 2.42
CA GLY A 476 -5.65 -30.93 1.33
C GLY A 476 -6.75 -30.64 0.30
N GLN A 477 -7.93 -30.13 0.74
CA GLN A 477 -8.98 -29.68 -0.18
C GLN A 477 -8.50 -28.48 -1.01
N LYS A 478 -7.83 -27.52 -0.37
CA LYS A 478 -7.25 -26.34 -1.03
C LYS A 478 -6.20 -26.74 -2.09
N GLN A 479 -5.31 -27.68 -1.76
CA GLN A 479 -4.32 -28.19 -2.69
C GLN A 479 -4.98 -28.84 -3.90
N ARG A 480 -5.96 -29.73 -3.70
CA ARG A 480 -6.68 -30.42 -4.78
C ARG A 480 -7.41 -29.44 -5.70
N LEU A 481 -8.06 -28.39 -5.16
CA LEU A 481 -8.68 -27.34 -5.97
C LEU A 481 -7.65 -26.55 -6.79
N CYS A 482 -6.47 -26.25 -6.24
CA CYS A 482 -5.40 -25.59 -6.97
C CYS A 482 -4.81 -26.48 -8.08
N ILE A 483 -4.71 -27.79 -7.85
CA ILE A 483 -4.31 -28.75 -8.88
C ILE A 483 -5.36 -28.82 -10.00
N ALA A 484 -6.65 -28.92 -9.66
CA ALA A 484 -7.75 -28.93 -10.63
C ALA A 484 -7.74 -27.66 -11.50
N ARG A 485 -7.52 -26.49 -10.90
CA ARG A 485 -7.34 -25.21 -11.60
C ARG A 485 -6.18 -25.23 -12.58
N ALA A 486 -5.04 -25.81 -12.21
CA ALA A 486 -3.88 -25.92 -13.08
C ALA A 486 -4.11 -26.90 -14.24
N ILE A 487 -4.84 -27.99 -14.02
CA ILE A 487 -5.22 -28.97 -15.06
C ILE A 487 -6.13 -28.35 -16.11
N LEU A 488 -7.11 -27.53 -15.70
CA LEU A 488 -8.03 -26.84 -16.61
C LEU A 488 -7.32 -25.96 -17.63
N ARG A 489 -6.13 -25.47 -17.33
CA ARG A 489 -5.33 -24.67 -18.27
C ARG A 489 -4.79 -25.49 -19.44
N ARG A 490 -4.81 -26.85 -19.37
CA ARG A 490 -4.24 -27.76 -20.37
C ARG A 490 -2.81 -27.40 -20.79
N PRO A 491 -1.91 -27.25 -19.82
CA PRO A 491 -0.58 -26.70 -20.06
C PRO A 491 0.31 -27.68 -20.80
N LYS A 492 1.36 -27.16 -21.51
CA LYS A 492 2.47 -27.95 -22.02
C LYS A 492 3.43 -28.38 -20.91
N VAL A 493 3.58 -27.54 -19.87
CA VAL A 493 4.37 -27.80 -18.67
C VAL A 493 3.53 -27.58 -17.42
N LEU A 494 3.40 -28.62 -16.59
CA LEU A 494 2.72 -28.57 -15.29
C LEU A 494 3.75 -28.69 -14.18
N ILE A 495 3.83 -27.67 -13.33
CA ILE A 495 4.74 -27.61 -12.18
C ILE A 495 3.93 -27.77 -10.90
N LEU A 496 4.30 -28.76 -10.07
CA LEU A 496 3.72 -29.04 -8.77
C LEU A 496 4.79 -28.79 -7.69
N ASP A 497 4.77 -27.63 -7.05
CA ASP A 497 5.74 -27.28 -6.01
C ASP A 497 5.21 -27.66 -4.64
N ASP A 498 5.64 -28.82 -4.12
CA ASP A 498 5.24 -29.41 -2.83
C ASP A 498 3.70 -29.39 -2.61
N SER A 499 2.96 -29.52 -3.71
CA SER A 499 1.53 -29.27 -3.77
C SER A 499 0.67 -30.48 -3.37
N THR A 500 1.28 -31.56 -2.91
CA THR A 500 0.60 -32.75 -2.37
C THR A 500 1.00 -33.06 -0.91
N SER A 501 1.78 -32.21 -0.28
CA SER A 501 2.29 -32.42 1.09
C SER A 501 1.20 -32.52 2.17
N ALA A 502 0.04 -31.86 1.98
CA ALA A 502 -1.10 -31.92 2.88
C ALA A 502 -2.17 -32.97 2.47
N VAL A 503 -1.84 -33.80 1.48
CA VAL A 503 -2.70 -34.89 1.00
C VAL A 503 -2.13 -36.24 1.48
N ASP A 504 -2.99 -37.21 1.76
CA ASP A 504 -2.56 -38.55 2.11
C ASP A 504 -1.89 -39.29 0.92
N THR A 505 -1.09 -40.29 1.22
CA THR A 505 -0.26 -41.00 0.23
C THR A 505 -1.10 -41.67 -0.86
N ALA A 506 -2.29 -42.19 -0.53
CA ALA A 506 -3.16 -42.85 -1.51
C ALA A 506 -3.75 -41.83 -2.50
N THR A 507 -4.22 -40.71 -2.00
CA THR A 507 -4.72 -39.60 -2.84
C THR A 507 -3.61 -38.99 -3.70
N ASP A 508 -2.39 -38.81 -3.17
CA ASP A 508 -1.24 -38.35 -3.97
C ASP A 508 -0.92 -39.31 -5.12
N ALA A 509 -0.90 -40.63 -4.86
CA ALA A 509 -0.69 -41.63 -5.91
C ALA A 509 -1.81 -41.60 -6.97
N ALA A 510 -3.07 -41.45 -6.56
CA ALA A 510 -4.22 -41.35 -7.48
C ALA A 510 -4.12 -40.09 -8.37
N ILE A 511 -3.77 -38.95 -7.80
CA ILE A 511 -3.55 -37.70 -8.54
C ILE A 511 -2.44 -37.90 -9.59
N ARG A 512 -1.29 -38.48 -9.22
CA ARG A 512 -0.17 -38.72 -10.13
C ARG A 512 -0.56 -39.67 -11.26
N GLN A 513 -1.29 -40.76 -10.95
CA GLN A 513 -1.80 -41.69 -11.95
C GLN A 513 -2.80 -41.00 -12.89
N GLY A 514 -3.71 -40.19 -12.37
CA GLY A 514 -4.65 -39.39 -13.16
C GLY A 514 -3.95 -38.42 -14.11
N LEU A 515 -2.93 -37.71 -13.61
CA LEU A 515 -2.13 -36.80 -14.43
C LEU A 515 -1.37 -37.54 -15.55
N ARG A 516 -0.84 -38.73 -15.29
CA ARG A 516 -0.14 -39.54 -16.33
C ARG A 516 -1.09 -40.02 -17.42
N SER A 517 -2.26 -40.52 -17.03
CA SER A 517 -3.22 -41.09 -17.98
C SER A 517 -3.94 -40.03 -18.82
N THR A 518 -4.25 -38.86 -18.22
CA THR A 518 -5.09 -37.84 -18.88
C THR A 518 -4.27 -36.78 -19.61
N LEU A 519 -3.03 -36.52 -19.16
CA LEU A 519 -2.15 -35.50 -19.74
C LEU A 519 -0.82 -36.11 -20.25
N PRO A 520 -0.83 -37.07 -21.17
CA PRO A 520 0.41 -37.77 -21.60
C PRO A 520 1.40 -36.85 -22.30
N GLY A 521 0.95 -35.82 -23.03
CA GLY A 521 1.80 -34.85 -23.72
C GLY A 521 2.30 -33.67 -22.88
N THR A 522 1.85 -33.56 -21.65
CA THR A 522 2.29 -32.50 -20.74
C THR A 522 3.54 -32.92 -19.97
N THR A 523 4.57 -32.11 -19.96
CA THR A 523 5.74 -32.29 -19.08
C THR A 523 5.35 -31.95 -17.64
N LYS A 524 5.61 -32.86 -16.71
CA LYS A 524 5.24 -32.70 -15.29
C LYS A 524 6.50 -32.56 -14.48
N VAL A 525 6.65 -31.43 -13.78
CA VAL A 525 7.77 -31.17 -12.87
C VAL A 525 7.22 -31.17 -11.44
N ILE A 526 7.60 -32.17 -10.67
CA ILE A 526 7.06 -32.43 -9.32
C ILE A 526 8.16 -32.23 -8.29
N ILE A 527 8.05 -31.19 -7.47
CA ILE A 527 8.86 -31.05 -6.26
C ILE A 527 8.15 -31.80 -5.13
N ALA A 528 8.84 -32.73 -4.53
CA ALA A 528 8.33 -33.46 -3.38
C ALA A 528 9.41 -33.61 -2.29
N GLN A 529 8.95 -33.75 -1.06
CA GLN A 529 9.78 -34.09 0.11
C GLN A 529 9.84 -35.61 0.32
N ARG A 530 8.82 -36.33 -0.17
CA ARG A 530 8.73 -37.79 -0.06
C ARG A 530 9.22 -38.44 -1.34
N ILE A 531 10.11 -39.43 -1.21
CA ILE A 531 10.59 -40.21 -2.36
C ILE A 531 9.44 -40.98 -3.02
N SER A 532 8.47 -41.47 -2.24
CA SER A 532 7.27 -42.15 -2.76
C SER A 532 6.48 -41.32 -3.77
N SER A 533 6.58 -40.00 -3.72
CA SER A 533 5.87 -39.09 -4.64
C SER A 533 6.62 -38.92 -5.99
N VAL A 534 7.88 -39.31 -6.09
CA VAL A 534 8.70 -39.11 -7.29
C VAL A 534 9.42 -40.37 -7.76
N GLN A 535 9.37 -41.49 -7.02
CA GLN A 535 10.08 -42.75 -7.38
C GLN A 535 9.69 -43.30 -8.74
N ASP A 536 8.45 -43.02 -9.19
CA ASP A 536 7.94 -43.44 -10.48
C ASP A 536 8.20 -42.41 -11.61
N ALA A 537 8.93 -41.32 -11.32
CA ALA A 537 9.26 -40.32 -12.33
C ALA A 537 10.24 -40.88 -13.38
N ASP A 538 10.11 -40.38 -14.61
CA ASP A 538 11.01 -40.78 -15.71
C ASP A 538 12.42 -40.28 -15.44
N ILE A 539 12.55 -39.13 -14.83
CA ILE A 539 13.81 -38.47 -14.44
C ILE A 539 13.67 -37.95 -13.02
N ILE A 540 14.65 -38.22 -12.18
CA ILE A 540 14.75 -37.65 -10.83
C ILE A 540 16.00 -36.80 -10.78
N VAL A 541 15.83 -35.55 -10.32
CA VAL A 541 16.90 -34.56 -10.10
C VAL A 541 17.10 -34.37 -8.60
N VAL A 542 18.30 -34.62 -8.13
CA VAL A 542 18.69 -34.37 -6.74
C VAL A 542 19.44 -33.04 -6.65
N LEU A 543 18.84 -32.08 -5.94
CA LEU A 543 19.45 -30.77 -5.69
C LEU A 543 20.06 -30.71 -4.29
N ASP A 544 21.30 -30.24 -4.22
CA ASP A 544 22.00 -29.97 -2.97
C ASP A 544 22.70 -28.62 -3.05
N ASP A 545 22.46 -27.75 -2.07
CA ASP A 545 23.02 -26.40 -1.97
C ASP A 545 23.05 -25.62 -3.32
N GLY A 546 21.93 -25.66 -4.03
CA GLY A 546 21.79 -24.95 -5.31
C GLY A 546 22.48 -25.58 -6.52
N LYS A 547 23.02 -26.80 -6.41
CA LYS A 547 23.66 -27.55 -7.49
C LYS A 547 22.94 -28.88 -7.74
N ILE A 548 23.07 -29.41 -8.95
CA ILE A 548 22.62 -30.76 -9.26
C ILE A 548 23.62 -31.76 -8.71
N SER A 549 23.21 -32.54 -7.70
CA SER A 549 24.02 -33.64 -7.14
C SER A 549 23.90 -34.93 -7.96
N GLY A 550 22.78 -35.14 -8.63
CA GLY A 550 22.57 -36.30 -9.49
C GLY A 550 21.29 -36.23 -10.31
N VAL A 551 21.32 -36.87 -11.46
CA VAL A 551 20.15 -37.03 -12.37
C VAL A 551 20.10 -38.48 -12.81
N GLY A 552 18.90 -39.07 -12.75
CA GLY A 552 18.71 -40.46 -13.20
C GLY A 552 17.36 -41.04 -12.77
N SER A 553 17.16 -42.32 -13.03
CA SER A 553 16.01 -43.07 -12.53
C SER A 553 16.17 -43.41 -11.04
N HIS A 554 15.06 -43.80 -10.37
CA HIS A 554 15.08 -44.25 -8.99
C HIS A 554 16.15 -45.34 -8.74
N THR A 555 16.23 -46.34 -9.60
CA THR A 555 17.16 -47.45 -9.45
C THR A 555 18.62 -47.06 -9.68
N GLU A 556 18.88 -46.10 -10.53
CA GLU A 556 20.21 -45.54 -10.76
C GLU A 556 20.70 -44.69 -9.59
N LEU A 557 19.84 -43.78 -9.10
CA LEU A 557 20.19 -42.88 -8.01
C LEU A 557 20.40 -43.62 -6.68
N LEU A 558 19.68 -44.69 -6.43
CA LEU A 558 19.93 -45.55 -5.26
C LEU A 558 21.34 -46.13 -5.25
N LYS A 559 21.94 -46.35 -6.45
CA LYS A 559 23.30 -46.90 -6.57
C LYS A 559 24.37 -45.84 -6.59
N THR A 560 24.07 -44.69 -7.21
CA THR A 560 25.08 -43.68 -7.58
C THR A 560 25.07 -42.42 -6.72
N ASN A 561 23.95 -42.11 -6.06
CA ASN A 561 23.82 -40.87 -5.30
C ASN A 561 23.59 -41.16 -3.80
N GLU A 562 24.53 -40.72 -2.99
CA GLU A 562 24.53 -40.97 -1.53
C GLU A 562 23.37 -40.23 -0.84
N ILE A 563 23.14 -38.96 -1.19
CA ILE A 563 22.05 -38.11 -0.63
C ILE A 563 20.68 -38.75 -0.90
N TYR A 564 20.48 -39.25 -2.13
CA TYR A 564 19.23 -39.91 -2.51
C TYR A 564 19.00 -41.20 -1.70
N ARG A 565 20.04 -41.98 -1.52
CA ARG A 565 19.99 -43.24 -0.76
C ARG A 565 19.70 -43.00 0.72
N GLU A 566 20.41 -42.04 1.36
CA GLU A 566 20.17 -41.67 2.76
C GLU A 566 18.72 -41.22 3.00
N VAL A 567 18.18 -40.36 2.13
CA VAL A 567 16.79 -39.91 2.22
C VAL A 567 15.82 -41.08 2.05
N TYR A 568 16.11 -42.01 1.14
CA TYR A 568 15.29 -43.21 0.92
C TYR A 568 15.27 -44.13 2.14
N GLU A 569 16.46 -44.45 2.69
CA GLU A 569 16.60 -45.30 3.87
C GLU A 569 15.96 -44.68 5.11
N SER A 570 16.12 -43.38 5.29
CA SER A 570 15.48 -42.63 6.39
C SER A 570 13.96 -42.69 6.32
N GLN A 571 13.38 -42.60 5.12
CA GLN A 571 11.92 -42.63 4.91
C GLN A 571 11.36 -44.05 4.98
N GLN A 572 12.14 -45.08 4.67
CA GLN A 572 11.73 -46.50 4.84
C GLN A 572 11.87 -46.98 6.29
N GLY A 573 12.95 -46.55 6.96
CA GLY A 573 13.18 -46.92 8.38
C GLY A 573 12.18 -46.31 9.36
N GLY A 574 11.60 -45.16 9.07
CA GLY A 574 10.54 -44.53 9.87
C GLY A 574 9.18 -45.25 9.79
N GLY A 575 8.94 -46.05 8.76
CA GLY A 575 7.71 -46.85 8.64
C GLY A 575 7.67 -48.14 9.46
N ALA A 576 8.82 -48.53 10.05
CA ALA A 576 8.92 -49.76 10.84
C ALA A 576 8.73 -49.56 12.37
N ILE A 577 8.55 -48.31 12.81
CA ILE A 577 8.40 -47.98 14.26
C ILE A 577 6.93 -47.73 14.67
N ASP A 578 6.01 -47.58 13.72
CA ASP A 578 4.57 -47.32 13.95
C ASP A 578 3.69 -48.56 13.58
N GLY A 579 4.17 -49.79 13.83
CA GLY A 579 3.45 -51.05 13.70
C GLY A 579 3.01 -51.61 15.05
#